data_214abf1aacb9229192eed7219b5f2766
#
_entry.id   214abf1aacb9229192eed7219b5f2766
#
_cell.length_a   1.000
_cell.length_b   1.000
_cell.length_c   1.000
_cell.angle_alpha   90.00
_cell.angle_beta   90.00
_cell.angle_gamma   90.00
#
_symmetry.space_group_name_H-M   'P 1'
#
loop_
_entity.id
_entity.type
_entity.pdbx_description
1 polymer ?
#
loop_
_entity_poly.entity_id
_entity_poly.type
_entity_poly.pdbx_seq_one_letter_code
_entity_poly.pdbx_strand_id
1 'polypeptide(L)'
;MKKIKIIISTKLFFSSLIFLISFLTLAQRDKLDVNDTKIIKEIFDESLTSRETYKLLDHLCNKIGHRLSGSSSASKAVEWTEMIMSKYNFDKVYKQNLYVPNWKRGEPEVAKIIGQKKELSVLALGMSVSTPKKGITAEVIEVQGIEDVEVLGREKIKGKIVFFNRPTDQRLISTGSAYGGAVDQRTSGPSIAAKYGAIAVVIRSVGTAFDDVPHTGVTRYKEGIKKIPAAALGVKSADRLELALKDNANVKLFIKMNCITLEDAPSHNVIGELMGNEFPD
;
A
#
# COMPACT_ATOMS: atom_id res chain seq x y z
N MET A 1 -54.36 -5.04 -48.71
CA MET A 1 -53.52 -6.10 -48.04
C MET A 1 -52.14 -6.27 -48.65
N LYS A 2 -51.82 -6.12 -49.93
CA LYS A 2 -50.47 -6.26 -50.50
C LYS A 2 -49.47 -5.20 -50.04
N LYS A 3 -49.87 -3.92 -49.86
CA LYS A 3 -48.93 -2.84 -49.40
C LYS A 3 -48.40 -3.02 -47.95
N ILE A 4 -49.20 -3.59 -47.05
CA ILE A 4 -48.78 -3.82 -45.66
C ILE A 4 -47.77 -4.96 -45.57
N LYS A 5 -47.83 -6.00 -46.33
CA LYS A 5 -46.87 -7.10 -46.37
C LYS A 5 -45.50 -6.65 -46.88
N ILE A 6 -45.43 -5.71 -47.84
CA ILE A 6 -44.16 -5.19 -48.37
C ILE A 6 -43.47 -4.31 -47.32
N ILE A 7 -44.20 -3.49 -46.54
CA ILE A 7 -43.66 -2.62 -45.50
C ILE A 7 -43.10 -3.44 -44.31
N ILE A 8 -43.77 -4.51 -43.93
CA ILE A 8 -43.31 -5.40 -42.85
C ILE A 8 -42.05 -6.16 -43.28
N SER A 9 -41.98 -6.63 -44.53
CA SER A 9 -40.82 -7.32 -45.08
C SER A 9 -39.57 -6.40 -45.14
N THR A 10 -39.74 -5.14 -45.57
CA THR A 10 -38.65 -4.16 -45.62
C THR A 10 -38.15 -3.77 -44.25
N LYS A 11 -39.00 -3.59 -43.25
CA LYS A 11 -38.61 -3.30 -41.87
C LYS A 11 -37.84 -4.46 -41.23
N LEU A 12 -38.30 -5.71 -41.48
CA LEU A 12 -37.58 -6.90 -41.00
C LEU A 12 -36.20 -7.02 -41.66
N PHE A 13 -36.08 -6.75 -42.96
CA PHE A 13 -34.82 -6.78 -43.69
C PHE A 13 -33.85 -5.70 -43.19
N PHE A 14 -34.32 -4.48 -42.95
CA PHE A 14 -33.49 -3.41 -42.38
C PHE A 14 -33.08 -3.70 -40.93
N SER A 15 -33.96 -4.26 -40.12
CA SER A 15 -33.63 -4.67 -38.75
C SER A 15 -32.58 -5.78 -38.71
N SER A 16 -32.72 -6.80 -39.59
CA SER A 16 -31.70 -7.86 -39.73
C SER A 16 -30.37 -7.34 -40.24
N LEU A 17 -30.37 -6.38 -41.17
CA LEU A 17 -29.14 -5.78 -41.70
C LEU A 17 -28.41 -4.97 -40.64
N ILE A 18 -29.14 -4.18 -39.83
CA ILE A 18 -28.54 -3.44 -38.67
C ILE A 18 -27.96 -4.41 -37.65
N PHE A 19 -28.63 -5.51 -37.36
CA PHE A 19 -28.13 -6.54 -36.43
C PHE A 19 -26.88 -7.23 -36.98
N LEU A 20 -26.81 -7.49 -38.27
CA LEU A 20 -25.62 -8.08 -38.93
C LEU A 20 -24.43 -7.12 -38.95
N ILE A 21 -24.67 -5.82 -39.19
CA ILE A 21 -23.63 -4.79 -39.14
C ILE A 21 -23.10 -4.63 -37.71
N SER A 22 -23.97 -4.66 -36.69
CA SER A 22 -23.56 -4.61 -35.29
C SER A 22 -22.74 -5.84 -34.89
N PHE A 23 -23.01 -7.02 -35.43
CA PHE A 23 -22.21 -8.22 -35.20
C PHE A 23 -20.86 -8.16 -35.91
N LEU A 24 -20.77 -7.55 -37.08
CA LEU A 24 -19.50 -7.38 -37.80
C LEU A 24 -18.58 -6.37 -37.12
N THR A 25 -19.12 -5.31 -36.48
CA THR A 25 -18.34 -4.35 -35.72
C THR A 25 -17.83 -4.91 -34.37
N LEU A 26 -18.58 -5.83 -33.76
CA LEU A 26 -18.12 -6.54 -32.55
C LEU A 26 -17.08 -7.63 -32.87
N ALA A 27 -16.97 -8.07 -34.10
CA ALA A 27 -15.99 -9.09 -34.55
C ALA A 27 -14.66 -8.50 -35.00
N GLN A 28 -14.52 -7.18 -35.11
CA GLN A 28 -13.23 -6.52 -35.25
C GLN A 28 -12.54 -6.44 -33.87
N ARG A 29 -12.19 -7.59 -33.31
CA ARG A 29 -11.01 -7.66 -32.45
C ARG A 29 -9.84 -7.26 -33.35
N ASP A 30 -9.15 -6.18 -32.99
CA ASP A 30 -7.87 -5.85 -33.58
C ASP A 30 -7.05 -7.15 -33.60
N LYS A 31 -6.88 -7.72 -34.80
CA LYS A 31 -5.95 -8.82 -34.96
C LYS A 31 -4.59 -8.19 -34.70
N LEU A 32 -4.01 -8.50 -33.55
CA LEU A 32 -2.60 -8.21 -33.29
C LEU A 32 -1.85 -8.59 -34.58
N ASP A 33 -1.08 -7.67 -35.12
CA ASP A 33 -0.20 -7.95 -36.26
C ASP A 33 0.64 -9.19 -35.90
N VAL A 34 0.87 -10.03 -36.90
CA VAL A 34 1.72 -11.23 -36.74
C VAL A 34 3.10 -10.84 -36.23
N ASN A 35 3.58 -9.67 -36.62
CA ASN A 35 4.84 -9.10 -36.17
C ASN A 35 4.78 -8.69 -34.69
N ASP A 36 3.71 -8.03 -34.24
CA ASP A 36 3.50 -7.67 -32.84
C ASP A 36 3.44 -8.91 -31.94
N THR A 37 2.73 -9.94 -32.40
CA THR A 37 2.64 -11.23 -31.68
C THR A 37 4.02 -11.88 -31.52
N LYS A 38 4.87 -11.80 -32.54
CA LYS A 38 6.24 -12.32 -32.49
C LYS A 38 7.10 -11.52 -31.50
N ILE A 39 7.06 -10.19 -31.58
CA ILE A 39 7.82 -9.30 -30.70
C ILE A 39 7.39 -9.51 -29.24
N ILE A 40 6.09 -9.58 -28.97
CA ILE A 40 5.57 -9.84 -27.62
C ILE A 40 6.10 -11.17 -27.10
N LYS A 41 6.08 -12.22 -27.94
CA LYS A 41 6.62 -13.53 -27.56
C LYS A 41 8.12 -13.46 -27.22
N GLU A 42 8.92 -12.78 -28.02
CA GLU A 42 10.35 -12.59 -27.79
C GLU A 42 10.62 -11.85 -26.48
N ILE A 43 9.82 -10.82 -26.14
CA ILE A 43 9.89 -10.11 -24.84
C ILE A 43 9.61 -11.07 -23.67
N PHE A 44 8.57 -11.91 -23.79
CA PHE A 44 8.25 -12.90 -22.77
C PHE A 44 9.36 -13.95 -22.62
N ASP A 45 9.85 -14.50 -23.71
CA ASP A 45 10.92 -15.51 -23.71
C ASP A 45 12.20 -14.95 -23.06
N GLU A 46 12.61 -13.74 -23.40
CA GLU A 46 13.76 -13.06 -22.77
C GLU A 46 13.53 -12.83 -21.27
N SER A 47 12.36 -12.30 -20.89
CA SER A 47 12.03 -12.00 -19.49
C SER A 47 12.04 -13.25 -18.60
N LEU A 48 11.62 -14.39 -19.15
CA LEU A 48 11.53 -15.66 -18.41
C LEU A 48 12.86 -16.42 -18.35
N THR A 49 13.77 -16.19 -19.29
CA THR A 49 15.00 -16.99 -19.44
C THR A 49 16.26 -16.27 -18.96
N SER A 50 16.35 -14.94 -19.12
CA SER A 50 17.59 -14.19 -18.85
C SER A 50 17.97 -14.11 -17.37
N ARG A 51 17.00 -14.26 -16.43
CA ARG A 51 17.16 -14.04 -14.98
C ARG A 51 17.73 -12.65 -14.61
N GLU A 52 17.83 -11.73 -15.54
CA GLU A 52 18.41 -10.41 -15.29
C GLU A 52 17.62 -9.65 -14.23
N THR A 53 16.30 -9.65 -14.33
CA THR A 53 15.40 -9.03 -13.33
C THR A 53 15.66 -9.58 -11.93
N TYR A 54 15.87 -10.89 -11.80
CA TYR A 54 16.18 -11.50 -10.50
C TYR A 54 17.53 -11.02 -9.94
N LYS A 55 18.58 -10.93 -10.78
CA LYS A 55 19.89 -10.42 -10.37
C LYS A 55 19.84 -8.95 -9.93
N LEU A 56 19.07 -8.13 -10.67
CA LEU A 56 18.85 -6.72 -10.30
C LEU A 56 18.13 -6.62 -8.95
N LEU A 57 17.09 -7.43 -8.75
CA LEU A 57 16.35 -7.48 -7.47
C LEU A 57 17.26 -7.97 -6.32
N ASP A 58 18.07 -9.01 -6.55
CA ASP A 58 19.02 -9.52 -5.56
C ASP A 58 20.00 -8.44 -5.13
N HIS A 59 20.58 -7.70 -6.07
CA HIS A 59 21.48 -6.59 -5.76
C HIS A 59 20.77 -5.50 -4.95
N LEU A 60 19.58 -5.11 -5.38
CA LEU A 60 18.80 -4.06 -4.72
C LEU A 60 18.42 -4.44 -3.28
N CYS A 61 18.06 -5.70 -3.05
CA CYS A 61 17.64 -6.19 -1.73
C CYS A 61 18.82 -6.53 -0.83
N ASN A 62 19.85 -7.21 -1.35
CA ASN A 62 20.90 -7.82 -0.54
C ASN A 62 22.21 -7.01 -0.50
N LYS A 63 22.45 -6.09 -1.46
CA LYS A 63 23.64 -5.22 -1.48
C LYS A 63 23.31 -3.79 -1.03
N ILE A 64 22.19 -3.21 -1.50
CA ILE A 64 21.76 -1.88 -1.09
C ILE A 64 20.90 -1.94 0.16
N GLY A 65 19.98 -2.93 0.25
CA GLY A 65 19.14 -3.17 1.41
C GLY A 65 17.88 -2.27 1.45
N HIS A 66 17.38 -2.01 2.65
CA HIS A 66 16.19 -1.20 2.87
C HIS A 66 16.43 0.28 2.52
N ARG A 67 15.46 0.91 1.87
CA ARG A 67 15.60 2.21 1.20
C ARG A 67 14.41 3.12 1.50
N LEU A 68 14.27 3.54 2.76
CA LEU A 68 13.29 4.58 3.07
C LEU A 68 13.64 5.86 2.30
N SER A 69 12.64 6.60 1.85
CA SER A 69 12.84 7.87 1.16
C SER A 69 13.71 8.81 1.99
N GLY A 70 14.59 9.57 1.35
CA GLY A 70 15.54 10.45 2.03
C GLY A 70 16.71 9.75 2.75
N SER A 71 16.81 8.43 2.72
CA SER A 71 17.94 7.70 3.32
C SER A 71 19.14 7.61 2.38
N SER A 72 20.33 7.41 2.96
CA SER A 72 21.55 7.16 2.18
C SER A 72 21.46 5.92 1.28
N SER A 73 20.71 4.89 1.71
CA SER A 73 20.47 3.71 0.88
C SER A 73 19.53 4.01 -0.30
N ALA A 74 18.58 4.94 -0.14
CA ALA A 74 17.78 5.42 -1.27
C ALA A 74 18.65 6.14 -2.31
N SER A 75 19.56 7.01 -1.86
CA SER A 75 20.52 7.68 -2.76
C SER A 75 21.41 6.68 -3.49
N LYS A 76 21.96 5.67 -2.77
CA LYS A 76 22.73 4.59 -3.42
C LYS A 76 21.92 3.82 -4.45
N ALA A 77 20.63 3.61 -4.22
CA ALA A 77 19.76 2.96 -5.19
C ALA A 77 19.56 3.81 -6.45
N VAL A 78 19.42 5.12 -6.31
CA VAL A 78 19.34 6.07 -7.44
C VAL A 78 20.60 6.00 -8.28
N GLU A 79 21.77 6.13 -7.69
CA GLU A 79 23.06 6.06 -8.39
C GLU A 79 23.26 4.71 -9.09
N TRP A 80 22.93 3.62 -8.39
CA TRP A 80 23.01 2.30 -8.96
C TRP A 80 22.03 2.11 -10.13
N THR A 81 20.82 2.62 -10.04
CA THR A 81 19.83 2.53 -11.12
C THR A 81 20.28 3.29 -12.35
N GLU A 82 20.80 4.51 -12.20
CA GLU A 82 21.38 5.28 -13.31
C GLU A 82 22.52 4.50 -13.99
N MET A 83 23.45 3.94 -13.21
CA MET A 83 24.55 3.14 -13.73
C MET A 83 24.06 1.89 -14.49
N ILE A 84 23.01 1.22 -14.00
CA ILE A 84 22.45 0.05 -14.67
C ILE A 84 21.74 0.46 -15.97
N MET A 85 20.88 1.47 -15.91
CA MET A 85 20.14 1.93 -17.10
C MET A 85 21.08 2.44 -18.20
N SER A 86 22.20 3.06 -17.83
CA SER A 86 23.22 3.49 -18.80
C SER A 86 23.96 2.34 -19.52
N LYS A 87 23.80 1.09 -19.07
CA LYS A 87 24.34 -0.09 -19.76
C LYS A 87 23.39 -0.65 -20.81
N TYR A 88 22.13 -0.23 -20.80
CA TYR A 88 21.14 -0.59 -21.81
C TYR A 88 21.18 0.42 -22.96
N ASN A 89 20.67 0.03 -24.11
CA ASN A 89 20.64 0.87 -25.31
C ASN A 89 19.48 1.88 -25.28
N PHE A 90 19.37 2.67 -24.21
CA PHE A 90 18.48 3.82 -24.19
C PHE A 90 19.12 4.97 -24.97
N ASP A 91 18.31 5.75 -25.69
CA ASP A 91 18.78 6.95 -26.39
C ASP A 91 19.24 8.03 -25.40
N LYS A 92 18.64 8.05 -24.21
CA LYS A 92 19.00 8.98 -23.15
C LYS A 92 18.71 8.38 -21.76
N VAL A 93 19.67 8.56 -20.84
CA VAL A 93 19.46 8.26 -19.40
C VAL A 93 19.80 9.51 -18.60
N TYR A 94 18.90 9.90 -17.67
CA TYR A 94 19.12 11.08 -16.85
C TYR A 94 18.39 11.03 -15.52
N LYS A 95 18.79 11.90 -14.60
CA LYS A 95 18.13 12.09 -13.30
C LYS A 95 17.23 13.32 -13.33
N GLN A 96 15.96 13.14 -12.96
CA GLN A 96 15.02 14.22 -12.72
C GLN A 96 15.01 14.56 -11.23
N ASN A 97 15.36 15.79 -10.88
CA ASN A 97 15.44 16.25 -9.49
C ASN A 97 14.05 16.34 -8.86
N LEU A 98 13.93 15.91 -7.60
CA LEU A 98 12.75 16.07 -6.77
C LEU A 98 13.12 16.08 -5.28
N TYR A 99 12.18 16.43 -4.42
CA TYR A 99 12.30 16.30 -2.98
C TYR A 99 11.37 15.21 -2.46
N VAL A 100 11.81 14.46 -1.46
CA VAL A 100 11.05 13.36 -0.87
C VAL A 100 10.99 13.49 0.65
N PRO A 101 9.90 13.03 1.28
CA PRO A 101 9.81 12.97 2.73
C PRO A 101 10.98 12.21 3.34
N ASN A 102 11.56 12.77 4.39
CA ASN A 102 12.69 12.18 5.13
C ASN A 102 12.24 11.83 6.54
N TRP A 103 11.96 10.55 6.75
CA TRP A 103 11.52 10.00 8.01
C TRP A 103 12.39 8.81 8.42
N LYS A 104 12.78 8.77 9.70
CA LYS A 104 13.59 7.70 10.27
C LYS A 104 12.81 6.99 11.37
N ARG A 105 12.88 5.66 11.38
CA ARG A 105 12.22 4.85 12.40
C ARG A 105 12.89 4.96 13.77
N GLY A 106 14.21 5.08 13.83
CA GLY A 106 14.99 5.16 15.07
C GLY A 106 15.27 3.77 15.66
N GLU A 107 15.36 3.72 16.99
CA GLU A 107 15.60 2.48 17.73
C GLU A 107 14.41 1.52 17.63
N PRO A 108 14.63 0.20 17.81
CA PRO A 108 13.56 -0.79 17.79
C PRO A 108 12.40 -0.42 18.71
N GLU A 109 11.20 -0.57 18.21
CA GLU A 109 9.98 -0.31 18.94
C GLU A 109 9.70 -1.40 19.96
N VAL A 110 9.03 -1.04 21.05
CA VAL A 110 8.62 -1.97 22.10
C VAL A 110 7.13 -1.83 22.33
N ALA A 111 6.41 -2.96 22.37
CA ALA A 111 5.02 -3.02 22.80
C ALA A 111 4.81 -4.21 23.75
N LYS A 112 4.11 -3.96 24.87
CA LYS A 112 3.87 -4.97 25.92
C LYS A 112 2.46 -4.82 26.48
N ILE A 113 1.74 -5.93 26.58
CA ILE A 113 0.54 -5.99 27.41
C ILE A 113 0.99 -6.01 28.86
N ILE A 114 0.51 -5.05 29.68
CA ILE A 114 0.88 -4.98 31.08
C ILE A 114 0.42 -6.24 31.82
N GLY A 115 1.33 -6.84 32.57
CA GLY A 115 1.12 -8.12 33.25
C GLY A 115 1.52 -9.36 32.43
N GLN A 116 1.84 -9.22 31.14
CA GLN A 116 2.35 -10.32 30.34
C GLN A 116 3.87 -10.23 30.14
N LYS A 117 4.56 -11.39 30.09
CA LYS A 117 6.01 -11.46 29.93
C LYS A 117 6.46 -11.25 28.48
N LYS A 118 5.69 -11.78 27.51
CA LYS A 118 6.04 -11.78 26.09
C LYS A 118 5.67 -10.45 25.44
N GLU A 119 6.62 -9.79 24.80
CA GLU A 119 6.38 -8.60 23.99
C GLU A 119 5.51 -8.89 22.76
N LEU A 120 4.83 -7.87 22.27
CA LEU A 120 4.15 -7.90 20.98
C LEU A 120 5.13 -7.51 19.89
N SER A 121 5.05 -8.18 18.74
CA SER A 121 5.76 -7.79 17.54
C SER A 121 5.13 -6.52 16.98
N VAL A 122 5.89 -5.43 16.97
CA VAL A 122 5.41 -4.09 16.65
C VAL A 122 6.40 -3.36 15.76
N LEU A 123 5.91 -2.52 14.84
CA LEU A 123 6.73 -1.67 14.01
C LEU A 123 6.00 -0.35 13.72
N ALA A 124 6.67 0.79 13.91
CA ALA A 124 6.09 2.10 13.65
C ALA A 124 5.57 2.25 12.22
N LEU A 125 4.42 2.85 12.05
CA LEU A 125 3.93 3.25 10.74
C LEU A 125 4.82 4.36 10.16
N GLY A 126 5.05 4.33 8.86
CA GLY A 126 5.77 5.40 8.17
C GLY A 126 5.12 6.76 8.42
N MET A 127 5.92 7.77 8.65
CA MET A 127 5.52 9.14 9.05
C MET A 127 4.93 9.26 10.46
N SER A 128 4.93 8.19 11.26
CA SER A 128 4.51 8.27 12.67
C SER A 128 5.42 9.20 13.48
N VAL A 129 4.84 9.82 14.50
CA VAL A 129 5.60 10.58 15.51
C VAL A 129 6.08 9.65 16.65
N SER A 130 7.10 10.09 17.39
CA SER A 130 7.61 9.39 18.58
C SER A 130 6.60 9.36 19.71
N THR A 131 6.74 8.38 20.58
CA THR A 131 6.23 8.48 21.96
C THR A 131 7.13 9.42 22.78
N PRO A 132 6.68 9.88 23.96
CA PRO A 132 7.58 10.43 24.96
C PRO A 132 8.73 9.44 25.29
N LYS A 133 9.89 9.95 25.74
CA LYS A 133 11.08 9.11 26.05
C LYS A 133 10.78 7.91 26.96
N LYS A 134 9.85 8.05 27.90
CA LYS A 134 9.41 6.99 28.83
C LYS A 134 8.39 6.00 28.20
N GLY A 135 7.98 6.22 26.96
CA GLY A 135 6.88 5.48 26.34
C GLY A 135 5.49 5.99 26.78
N ILE A 136 4.46 5.28 26.35
CA ILE A 136 3.06 5.49 26.73
C ILE A 136 2.53 4.20 27.32
N THR A 137 1.85 4.28 28.45
CA THR A 137 1.05 3.19 29.01
C THR A 137 -0.38 3.69 29.18
N ALA A 138 -1.33 3.05 28.54
CA ALA A 138 -2.74 3.40 28.65
C ALA A 138 -3.66 2.19 28.40
N GLU A 139 -4.92 2.33 28.80
CA GLU A 139 -5.96 1.38 28.45
C GLU A 139 -6.14 1.31 26.93
N VAL A 140 -6.42 0.11 26.45
CA VAL A 140 -6.70 -0.15 25.04
C VAL A 140 -8.21 -0.20 24.80
N ILE A 141 -8.64 0.40 23.70
CA ILE A 141 -9.98 0.21 23.18
C ILE A 141 -9.89 -0.35 21.78
N GLU A 142 -10.51 -1.51 21.57
CA GLU A 142 -10.57 -2.18 20.29
C GLU A 142 -11.71 -1.64 19.44
N VAL A 143 -11.44 -1.48 18.14
CA VAL A 143 -12.39 -1.07 17.11
C VAL A 143 -12.14 -1.87 15.83
N GLN A 144 -13.19 -2.13 15.06
CA GLN A 144 -13.10 -2.84 13.79
C GLN A 144 -12.94 -1.90 12.59
N GLY A 145 -13.20 -0.60 12.78
CA GLY A 145 -13.09 0.38 11.71
C GLY A 145 -13.06 1.83 12.22
N ILE A 146 -12.99 2.73 11.27
CA ILE A 146 -12.98 4.18 11.53
C ILE A 146 -14.32 4.63 12.12
N GLU A 147 -15.39 4.06 11.63
CA GLU A 147 -16.78 4.36 12.01
C GLU A 147 -17.02 4.06 13.51
N ASP A 148 -16.42 3.00 14.04
CA ASP A 148 -16.55 2.67 15.45
C ASP A 148 -15.96 3.76 16.36
N VAL A 149 -14.88 4.41 15.93
CA VAL A 149 -14.27 5.53 16.67
C VAL A 149 -15.23 6.70 16.77
N GLU A 150 -15.98 6.98 15.70
CA GLU A 150 -16.97 8.04 15.66
C GLU A 150 -18.18 7.72 16.56
N VAL A 151 -18.66 6.47 16.51
CA VAL A 151 -19.77 5.98 17.35
C VAL A 151 -19.40 6.01 18.84
N LEU A 152 -18.19 5.56 19.18
CA LEU A 152 -17.70 5.58 20.58
C LEU A 152 -17.48 7.00 21.10
N GLY A 153 -17.11 7.92 20.22
CA GLY A 153 -16.95 9.32 20.55
C GLY A 153 -15.81 9.60 21.54
N ARG A 154 -15.67 10.88 21.86
CA ARG A 154 -14.60 11.36 22.74
C ARG A 154 -14.65 10.77 24.16
N GLU A 155 -15.83 10.49 24.65
CA GLU A 155 -16.02 9.99 26.02
C GLU A 155 -15.30 8.65 26.24
N LYS A 156 -15.39 7.75 25.28
CA LYS A 156 -14.77 6.41 25.36
C LYS A 156 -13.32 6.37 24.88
N ILE A 157 -12.94 7.28 23.98
CA ILE A 157 -11.64 7.26 23.28
C ILE A 157 -10.57 8.09 24.00
N LYS A 158 -10.94 9.19 24.67
CA LYS A 158 -9.98 10.13 25.26
C LYS A 158 -9.00 9.44 26.22
N GLY A 159 -7.71 9.66 26.00
CA GLY A 159 -6.63 9.16 26.85
C GLY A 159 -6.28 7.68 26.65
N LYS A 160 -6.92 6.99 25.72
CA LYS A 160 -6.70 5.58 25.44
C LYS A 160 -5.81 5.35 24.23
N ILE A 161 -5.31 4.13 24.09
CA ILE A 161 -4.72 3.60 22.86
C ILE A 161 -5.83 2.94 22.07
N VAL A 162 -6.06 3.39 20.84
CA VAL A 162 -7.04 2.76 19.94
C VAL A 162 -6.37 1.61 19.21
N PHE A 163 -6.94 0.42 19.28
CA PHE A 163 -6.53 -0.75 18.55
C PHE A 163 -7.51 -1.02 17.39
N PHE A 164 -7.09 -0.70 16.18
CA PHE A 164 -7.82 -1.04 14.96
C PHE A 164 -7.56 -2.49 14.61
N ASN A 165 -8.56 -3.36 14.73
CA ASN A 165 -8.40 -4.81 14.65
C ASN A 165 -9.14 -5.44 13.45
N ARG A 166 -9.63 -4.65 12.46
CA ARG A 166 -10.27 -5.19 11.26
C ARG A 166 -9.27 -6.01 10.44
N PRO A 167 -9.51 -7.32 10.26
CA PRO A 167 -8.65 -8.16 9.42
C PRO A 167 -8.83 -7.85 7.94
N THR A 168 -7.83 -8.19 7.14
CA THR A 168 -7.95 -8.25 5.68
C THR A 168 -8.89 -9.40 5.30
N ASP A 169 -9.90 -9.14 4.46
CA ASP A 169 -10.86 -10.17 4.05
C ASP A 169 -10.22 -11.18 3.09
N GLN A 170 -9.93 -12.37 3.61
CA GLN A 170 -9.29 -13.45 2.87
C GLN A 170 -10.23 -14.20 1.89
N ARG A 171 -11.53 -13.90 1.91
CA ARG A 171 -12.51 -14.50 0.98
C ARG A 171 -12.47 -13.84 -0.39
N LEU A 172 -11.87 -12.65 -0.50
CA LEU A 172 -11.78 -11.91 -1.74
C LEU A 172 -10.64 -12.45 -2.62
N ILE A 173 -10.97 -12.85 -3.83
CA ILE A 173 -10.00 -13.31 -4.84
C ILE A 173 -9.06 -12.16 -5.23
N SER A 174 -9.59 -10.94 -5.37
CA SER A 174 -8.78 -9.74 -5.62
C SER A 174 -8.07 -9.30 -4.35
N THR A 175 -6.78 -9.56 -4.26
CA THR A 175 -5.93 -9.10 -3.14
C THR A 175 -5.90 -7.58 -3.00
N GLY A 176 -5.99 -6.85 -4.12
CA GLY A 176 -6.11 -5.38 -4.12
C GLY A 176 -7.39 -4.90 -3.46
N SER A 177 -8.53 -5.55 -3.70
CA SER A 177 -9.80 -5.23 -3.05
C SER A 177 -9.77 -5.58 -1.56
N ALA A 178 -9.19 -6.73 -1.20
CA ALA A 178 -9.03 -7.14 0.18
C ALA A 178 -8.15 -6.14 0.97
N TYR A 179 -7.06 -5.70 0.38
CA TYR A 179 -6.18 -4.68 0.95
C TYR A 179 -6.89 -3.32 1.07
N GLY A 180 -7.58 -2.87 0.02
CA GLY A 180 -8.35 -1.63 -0.01
C GLY A 180 -9.40 -1.57 1.11
N GLY A 181 -10.06 -2.71 1.41
CA GLY A 181 -11.04 -2.82 2.48
C GLY A 181 -10.48 -2.73 3.90
N ALA A 182 -9.15 -2.80 4.10
CA ALA A 182 -8.53 -2.77 5.42
C ALA A 182 -7.53 -1.62 5.63
N VAL A 183 -7.08 -0.95 4.57
CA VAL A 183 -5.96 -0.01 4.64
C VAL A 183 -6.27 1.34 5.26
N ASP A 184 -7.53 1.75 5.29
CA ASP A 184 -7.99 3.03 5.85
C ASP A 184 -7.69 3.17 7.35
N GLN A 185 -7.80 2.08 8.13
CA GLN A 185 -7.42 2.06 9.55
C GLN A 185 -5.93 2.42 9.76
N ARG A 186 -5.06 2.10 8.79
CA ARG A 186 -3.64 2.48 8.81
C ARG A 186 -3.43 3.91 8.35
N THR A 187 -4.05 4.30 7.26
CA THR A 187 -3.77 5.61 6.64
C THR A 187 -4.46 6.76 7.35
N SER A 188 -5.71 6.60 7.75
CA SER A 188 -6.56 7.65 8.32
C SER A 188 -6.88 7.45 9.81
N GLY A 189 -6.83 6.18 10.28
CA GLY A 189 -7.16 5.81 11.66
C GLY A 189 -6.47 6.65 12.71
N PRO A 190 -5.15 6.91 12.66
CA PRO A 190 -4.45 7.72 13.65
C PRO A 190 -4.98 9.15 13.76
N SER A 191 -5.32 9.79 12.64
CA SER A 191 -5.89 11.15 12.67
C SER A 191 -7.32 11.15 13.24
N ILE A 192 -8.11 10.15 12.89
CA ILE A 192 -9.48 10.04 13.37
C ILE A 192 -9.49 9.74 14.87
N ALA A 193 -8.70 8.78 15.33
CA ALA A 193 -8.58 8.49 16.76
C ALA A 193 -8.09 9.72 17.56
N ALA A 194 -7.12 10.48 17.02
CA ALA A 194 -6.62 11.70 17.64
C ALA A 194 -7.69 12.79 17.78
N LYS A 195 -8.57 12.96 16.78
CA LYS A 195 -9.72 13.88 16.84
C LYS A 195 -10.60 13.61 18.07
N TYR A 196 -10.76 12.35 18.44
CA TYR A 196 -11.53 11.93 19.64
C TYR A 196 -10.67 11.82 20.90
N GLY A 197 -9.39 12.20 20.84
CA GLY A 197 -8.53 12.32 22.02
C GLY A 197 -7.75 11.07 22.38
N ALA A 198 -7.62 10.11 21.47
CA ALA A 198 -6.66 9.01 21.62
C ALA A 198 -5.23 9.54 21.76
N ILE A 199 -4.37 8.81 22.47
CA ILE A 199 -2.98 9.20 22.72
C ILE A 199 -1.98 8.38 21.92
N ALA A 200 -2.37 7.23 21.40
CA ALA A 200 -1.63 6.40 20.45
C ALA A 200 -2.61 5.48 19.70
N VAL A 201 -2.12 4.90 18.61
CA VAL A 201 -2.84 3.91 17.81
C VAL A 201 -1.96 2.69 17.57
N VAL A 202 -2.53 1.50 17.67
CA VAL A 202 -1.97 0.28 17.10
C VAL A 202 -2.95 -0.33 16.12
N ILE A 203 -2.46 -0.90 15.04
CA ILE A 203 -3.31 -1.55 14.04
C ILE A 203 -2.91 -3.01 13.87
N ARG A 204 -3.87 -3.87 13.56
CA ARG A 204 -3.58 -5.19 12.97
C ARG A 204 -2.88 -4.98 11.63
N SER A 205 -1.82 -5.72 11.36
CA SER A 205 -1.15 -5.71 10.05
C SER A 205 -2.13 -5.98 8.93
N VAL A 206 -2.07 -5.15 7.87
CA VAL A 206 -2.89 -5.29 6.67
C VAL A 206 -2.20 -6.28 5.73
N GLY A 207 -2.73 -7.48 5.62
CA GLY A 207 -2.17 -8.56 4.81
C GLY A 207 -2.88 -9.88 5.08
N THR A 208 -2.57 -10.89 4.28
CA THR A 208 -3.15 -12.25 4.36
C THR A 208 -2.23 -13.26 5.05
N ALA A 209 -0.98 -12.88 5.33
CA ALA A 209 -0.03 -13.75 6.01
C ALA A 209 -0.41 -13.94 7.49
N PHE A 210 -0.40 -15.20 7.95
CA PHE A 210 -0.63 -15.54 9.34
C PHE A 210 0.71 -15.75 10.07
N ASP A 211 1.42 -14.64 10.25
CA ASP A 211 2.71 -14.59 10.94
C ASP A 211 2.74 -13.50 12.03
N ASP A 212 3.90 -13.22 12.59
CA ASP A 212 4.09 -12.16 13.58
C ASP A 212 5.06 -11.06 13.07
N VAL A 213 5.20 -10.94 11.75
CA VAL A 213 5.96 -9.86 11.13
C VAL A 213 5.03 -8.66 10.89
N PRO A 214 5.27 -7.49 11.50
CA PRO A 214 4.40 -6.34 11.29
C PRO A 214 4.48 -5.84 9.86
N HIS A 215 3.33 -5.80 9.18
CA HIS A 215 3.20 -5.19 7.87
C HIS A 215 2.88 -3.70 8.03
N THR A 216 3.84 -2.85 7.74
CA THR A 216 3.71 -1.41 7.85
C THR A 216 3.40 -0.73 6.51
N GLY A 217 3.19 0.57 6.55
CA GLY A 217 3.04 1.48 5.45
C GLY A 217 2.89 2.89 6.00
N VAL A 218 2.61 3.86 5.16
CA VAL A 218 2.50 5.26 5.56
C VAL A 218 1.17 5.53 6.26
N THR A 219 1.21 6.28 7.38
CA THR A 219 0.04 6.99 7.91
C THR A 219 -0.01 8.42 7.38
N ARG A 220 -1.21 8.97 7.20
CA ARG A 220 -1.44 10.32 6.69
C ARG A 220 -2.13 11.14 7.78
N TYR A 221 -1.38 12.00 8.44
CA TYR A 221 -1.95 12.91 9.42
C TYR A 221 -2.72 14.03 8.72
N LYS A 222 -3.94 14.29 9.18
CA LYS A 222 -4.73 15.45 8.74
C LYS A 222 -4.15 16.73 9.34
N GLU A 223 -4.10 17.78 8.54
CA GLU A 223 -3.77 19.13 8.99
C GLU A 223 -4.76 19.60 10.09
N GLY A 224 -4.26 20.34 11.05
CA GLY A 224 -5.06 20.80 12.21
C GLY A 224 -5.35 19.74 13.26
N ILE A 225 -5.05 18.46 13.02
CA ILE A 225 -5.22 17.39 14.01
C ILE A 225 -3.89 17.05 14.66
N LYS A 226 -3.89 16.93 16.00
CA LYS A 226 -2.69 16.53 16.75
C LYS A 226 -2.18 15.18 16.24
N LYS A 227 -0.90 15.13 15.85
CA LYS A 227 -0.24 13.86 15.51
C LYS A 227 -0.03 13.02 16.77
N ILE A 228 -0.37 11.75 16.71
CA ILE A 228 -0.16 10.78 17.78
C ILE A 228 0.64 9.58 17.28
N PRO A 229 1.40 8.89 18.15
CA PRO A 229 2.14 7.68 17.78
C PRO A 229 1.24 6.60 17.18
N ALA A 230 1.70 5.98 16.09
CA ALA A 230 0.95 4.94 15.39
C ALA A 230 1.87 3.80 14.93
N ALA A 231 1.50 2.55 15.22
CA ALA A 231 2.27 1.37 14.90
C ALA A 231 1.41 0.21 14.40
N ALA A 232 2.01 -0.71 13.63
CA ALA A 232 1.40 -1.97 13.26
C ALA A 232 1.87 -3.09 14.18
N LEU A 233 0.96 -3.97 14.58
CA LEU A 233 1.24 -5.23 15.24
C LEU A 233 1.29 -6.36 14.22
N GLY A 234 2.17 -7.34 14.37
CA GLY A 234 2.07 -8.60 13.64
C GLY A 234 0.72 -9.27 13.89
N VAL A 235 0.24 -10.08 12.95
CA VAL A 235 -1.11 -10.67 13.03
C VAL A 235 -1.28 -11.49 14.32
N LYS A 236 -0.31 -12.35 14.66
CA LYS A 236 -0.36 -13.14 15.90
C LYS A 236 -0.27 -12.29 17.18
N SER A 237 0.44 -11.15 17.12
CA SER A 237 0.48 -10.19 18.22
C SER A 237 -0.84 -9.44 18.37
N ALA A 238 -1.51 -9.13 17.27
CA ALA A 238 -2.85 -8.54 17.27
C ALA A 238 -3.87 -9.53 17.86
N ASP A 239 -3.83 -10.81 17.49
CA ASP A 239 -4.68 -11.86 18.07
C ASP A 239 -4.47 -12.00 19.59
N ARG A 240 -3.22 -11.91 20.05
CA ARG A 240 -2.92 -11.93 21.50
C ARG A 240 -3.48 -10.74 22.24
N LEU A 241 -3.45 -9.54 21.64
CA LEU A 241 -4.04 -8.36 22.24
C LEU A 241 -5.57 -8.46 22.25
N GLU A 242 -6.19 -8.94 21.18
CA GLU A 242 -7.62 -9.21 21.09
C GLU A 242 -8.07 -10.21 22.16
N LEU A 243 -7.36 -11.33 22.31
CA LEU A 243 -7.66 -12.32 23.33
C LEU A 243 -7.58 -11.72 24.74
N ALA A 244 -6.54 -10.95 25.03
CA ALA A 244 -6.41 -10.28 26.32
C ALA A 244 -7.56 -9.30 26.60
N LEU A 245 -8.05 -8.60 25.58
CA LEU A 245 -9.21 -7.68 25.70
C LEU A 245 -10.52 -8.42 25.89
N LYS A 246 -10.68 -9.63 25.34
CA LYS A 246 -11.85 -10.50 25.61
C LYS A 246 -11.87 -11.00 27.04
N ASP A 247 -10.69 -11.31 27.60
CA ASP A 247 -10.56 -11.78 28.98
C ASP A 247 -10.69 -10.63 30.01
N ASN A 248 -10.25 -9.42 29.66
CA ASN A 248 -10.29 -8.26 30.52
C ASN A 248 -10.41 -6.96 29.70
N ALA A 249 -11.54 -6.29 29.84
CA ALA A 249 -11.82 -5.03 29.12
C ALA A 249 -10.88 -3.86 29.53
N ASN A 250 -10.14 -3.96 30.64
CA ASN A 250 -9.26 -2.90 31.16
C ASN A 250 -7.77 -3.18 30.87
N VAL A 251 -7.46 -3.89 29.78
CA VAL A 251 -6.09 -4.16 29.35
C VAL A 251 -5.35 -2.85 29.12
N LYS A 252 -4.14 -2.75 29.68
CA LYS A 252 -3.21 -1.66 29.39
C LYS A 252 -2.09 -2.14 28.48
N LEU A 253 -1.77 -1.32 27.49
CA LEU A 253 -0.64 -1.52 26.58
C LEU A 253 0.45 -0.49 26.89
N PHE A 254 1.69 -0.93 27.01
CA PHE A 254 2.88 -0.09 26.93
C PHE A 254 3.37 -0.06 25.48
N ILE A 255 3.66 1.15 24.95
CA ILE A 255 4.30 1.33 23.64
C ILE A 255 5.40 2.38 23.72
N LYS A 256 6.54 2.11 23.08
CA LYS A 256 7.68 3.04 22.94
C LYS A 256 8.20 3.02 21.52
N MET A 257 8.37 4.21 20.94
CA MET A 257 8.85 4.41 19.56
C MET A 257 9.68 5.69 19.48
N ASN A 258 10.70 5.69 18.62
CA ASN A 258 11.68 6.78 18.44
C ASN A 258 11.72 7.30 17.00
N CYS A 259 10.56 7.63 16.41
CA CYS A 259 10.49 8.12 15.05
C CYS A 259 10.94 9.59 14.93
N ILE A 260 11.63 9.92 13.85
CA ILE A 260 12.13 11.27 13.61
C ILE A 260 11.69 11.70 12.20
N THR A 261 10.98 12.82 12.10
CA THR A 261 10.71 13.49 10.83
C THR A 261 11.75 14.60 10.67
N LEU A 262 12.45 14.58 9.55
CA LEU A 262 13.43 15.58 9.14
C LEU A 262 12.85 16.43 8.01
N GLU A 263 13.59 17.45 7.58
CA GLU A 263 13.27 18.18 6.36
C GLU A 263 13.32 17.27 5.14
N ASP A 264 12.52 17.58 4.13
CA ASP A 264 12.50 16.82 2.89
C ASP A 264 13.89 16.76 2.27
N ALA A 265 14.28 15.58 1.82
CA ALA A 265 15.59 15.31 1.26
C ALA A 265 15.58 15.40 -0.27
N PRO A 266 16.64 15.90 -0.91
CA PRO A 266 16.78 15.81 -2.35
C PRO A 266 16.88 14.35 -2.79
N SER A 267 16.23 14.03 -3.89
CA SER A 267 16.21 12.71 -4.51
C SER A 267 16.03 12.85 -6.03
N HIS A 268 15.92 11.75 -6.75
CA HIS A 268 15.78 11.75 -8.20
C HIS A 268 14.89 10.60 -8.67
N ASN A 269 14.13 10.86 -9.74
CA ASN A 269 13.68 9.79 -10.62
C ASN A 269 14.81 9.52 -11.63
N VAL A 270 15.13 8.25 -11.87
CA VAL A 270 16.03 7.84 -12.96
C VAL A 270 15.16 7.50 -14.15
N ILE A 271 15.39 8.17 -15.26
CA ILE A 271 14.60 8.07 -16.49
C ILE A 271 15.49 7.57 -17.61
N GLY A 272 15.00 6.54 -18.33
CA GLY A 272 15.56 6.09 -19.61
C GLY A 272 14.53 6.35 -20.69
N GLU A 273 14.96 7.01 -21.77
CA GLU A 273 14.13 7.30 -22.94
C GLU A 273 14.55 6.38 -24.09
N LEU A 274 13.56 5.81 -24.76
CA LEU A 274 13.72 5.06 -26.00
C LEU A 274 12.79 5.69 -27.02
N MET A 275 13.34 6.31 -28.04
CA MET A 275 12.57 6.99 -29.08
C MET A 275 11.95 5.98 -30.06
N GLY A 276 10.71 6.23 -30.42
CA GLY A 276 10.08 5.50 -31.52
C GLY A 276 10.72 5.84 -32.86
N ASN A 277 10.65 4.92 -33.82
CA ASN A 277 11.17 5.13 -35.17
C ASN A 277 10.08 5.56 -36.17
N GLU A 278 8.80 5.27 -35.89
CA GLU A 278 7.69 5.63 -36.79
C GLU A 278 6.98 6.92 -36.30
N PHE A 279 6.84 7.09 -35.01
CA PHE A 279 6.18 8.26 -34.36
C PHE A 279 7.08 8.75 -33.21
N PRO A 280 8.21 9.42 -33.52
CA PRO A 280 9.19 9.81 -32.51
C PRO A 280 8.78 11.00 -31.64
N ASP A 281 7.72 11.76 -32.00
CA ASP A 281 7.24 13.00 -31.35
C ASP A 281 6.09 12.71 -30.35
#